data_b65516928be574b240fba88f5b9f63b9
#
_entry.id   b65516928be574b240fba88f5b9f63b9
#
_cell.length_a   1.000
_cell.length_b   1.000
_cell.length_c   1.000
_cell.angle_alpha   90.00
_cell.angle_beta   90.00
_cell.angle_gamma   90.00
#
_symmetry.space_group_name_H-M   'P 1'
#
loop_
_entity.id
_entity.type
_entity.pdbx_description
1 polymer ?
#
loop_
_entity_poly.entity_id
_entity_poly.type
_entity_poly.pdbx_seq_one_letter_code
_entity_poly.pdbx_strand_id
1 'polypeptide(L)'
;MLEKKMSDERLYLALDLPDVDEARGLVKLLGDHIESYKIGLQLLAVGGVELGQELKAMGKNIFYDYKFHDIGATVEKATRSICSLDANLLTVHARPEVMKSAVLGRESSDLKILAVTVLTSLNKKSLEKIGYHQNAEELVLRRVDQALECGVDGVVAS
;
A
#
# COMPACT_ATOMS: atom_id res chain seq x y z
N MET A 1 34.46 -11.47 -10.31
CA MET A 1 33.48 -10.64 -9.57
C MET A 1 32.18 -10.74 -10.35
N LEU A 2 31.20 -11.45 -9.83
CA LEU A 2 29.86 -11.43 -10.40
C LEU A 2 29.29 -10.03 -10.15
N GLU A 3 28.94 -9.31 -11.21
CA GLU A 3 28.21 -8.05 -11.08
C GLU A 3 26.96 -8.32 -10.25
N LYS A 4 26.84 -7.62 -9.12
CA LYS A 4 25.62 -7.63 -8.29
C LYS A 4 24.52 -7.07 -9.19
N LYS A 5 23.68 -7.95 -9.75
CA LYS A 5 22.53 -7.53 -10.55
C LYS A 5 21.65 -6.69 -9.62
N MET A 6 21.65 -5.38 -9.80
CA MET A 6 20.84 -4.47 -9.01
C MET A 6 19.39 -4.86 -9.19
N SER A 7 18.65 -5.03 -8.09
CA SER A 7 17.21 -5.23 -8.16
C SER A 7 16.55 -3.96 -8.72
N ASP A 8 15.44 -4.13 -9.41
CA ASP A 8 14.69 -2.98 -9.95
C ASP A 8 13.85 -2.37 -8.81
N GLU A 9 14.17 -1.15 -8.39
CA GLU A 9 13.49 -0.43 -7.33
C GLU A 9 11.98 -0.21 -7.59
N ARG A 10 11.54 -0.35 -8.83
CA ARG A 10 10.13 -0.25 -9.24
C ARG A 10 9.34 -1.52 -8.97
N LEU A 11 10.02 -2.64 -8.68
CA LEU A 11 9.40 -3.94 -8.49
C LEU A 11 9.15 -4.22 -7.02
N TYR A 12 7.89 -4.39 -6.67
CA TYR A 12 7.45 -4.90 -5.37
C TYR A 12 6.86 -6.30 -5.53
N LEU A 13 7.45 -7.30 -4.88
CA LEU A 13 6.90 -8.65 -4.85
C LEU A 13 5.76 -8.73 -3.83
N ALA A 14 4.57 -9.14 -4.29
CA ALA A 14 3.43 -9.34 -3.40
C ALA A 14 3.56 -10.67 -2.62
N LEU A 15 3.54 -10.56 -1.29
CA LEU A 15 3.50 -11.71 -0.38
C LEU A 15 2.03 -12.07 -0.08
N ASP A 16 1.29 -12.46 -1.12
CA ASP A 16 -0.11 -12.87 -0.99
C ASP A 16 -0.18 -14.39 -0.69
N LEU A 17 0.33 -14.77 0.49
CA LEU A 17 0.48 -16.15 0.96
C LEU A 17 -0.37 -16.39 2.22
N PRO A 18 -0.74 -17.66 2.52
CA PRO A 18 -1.66 -17.96 3.61
C PRO A 18 -1.08 -17.69 5.00
N ASP A 19 0.24 -17.81 5.16
CA ASP A 19 0.91 -17.60 6.43
C ASP A 19 2.32 -16.98 6.28
N VAL A 20 2.87 -16.52 7.39
CA VAL A 20 4.16 -15.83 7.40
C VAL A 20 5.35 -16.77 7.20
N ASP A 21 5.23 -18.07 7.48
CA ASP A 21 6.33 -19.03 7.32
C ASP A 21 6.55 -19.34 5.84
N GLU A 22 5.47 -19.49 5.07
CA GLU A 22 5.55 -19.56 3.60
C GLU A 22 6.15 -18.28 3.01
N ALA A 23 5.74 -17.11 3.53
CA ALA A 23 6.29 -15.83 3.08
C ALA A 23 7.78 -15.72 3.39
N ARG A 24 8.25 -16.10 4.57
CA ARG A 24 9.67 -16.17 4.92
C ARG A 24 10.45 -17.13 4.02
N GLY A 25 9.85 -18.28 3.72
CA GLY A 25 10.41 -19.26 2.79
C GLY A 25 10.66 -18.66 1.40
N LEU A 26 9.66 -17.95 0.85
CA LEU A 26 9.79 -17.27 -0.43
C LEU A 26 10.85 -16.17 -0.42
N VAL A 27 10.85 -15.33 0.61
CA VAL A 27 11.88 -14.27 0.78
C VAL A 27 13.28 -14.87 0.83
N LYS A 28 13.48 -15.95 1.59
CA LYS A 28 14.76 -16.66 1.69
C LYS A 28 15.20 -17.24 0.34
N LEU A 29 14.26 -17.81 -0.41
CA LEU A 29 14.54 -18.37 -1.74
C LEU A 29 15.02 -17.30 -2.72
N LEU A 30 14.40 -16.11 -2.68
CA LEU A 30 14.71 -15.00 -3.58
C LEU A 30 15.97 -14.21 -3.16
N GLY A 31 16.29 -14.20 -1.88
CA GLY A 31 17.50 -13.57 -1.34
C GLY A 31 17.65 -12.11 -1.77
N ASP A 32 18.78 -11.79 -2.38
CA ASP A 32 19.13 -10.43 -2.82
C ASP A 32 18.56 -10.06 -4.21
N HIS A 33 17.82 -10.96 -4.86
CA HIS A 33 17.22 -10.67 -6.16
C HIS A 33 16.02 -9.73 -6.05
N ILE A 34 15.37 -9.71 -4.88
CA ILE A 34 14.23 -8.84 -4.58
C ILE A 34 14.54 -7.99 -3.34
N GLU A 35 14.40 -6.68 -3.48
CA GLU A 35 14.63 -5.72 -2.40
C GLU A 35 13.34 -5.17 -1.80
N SER A 36 12.21 -5.29 -2.52
CA SER A 36 10.96 -4.64 -2.13
C SER A 36 9.80 -5.63 -2.08
N TYR A 37 9.06 -5.63 -0.97
CA TYR A 37 7.97 -6.57 -0.72
C TYR A 37 6.68 -5.84 -0.36
N LYS A 38 5.56 -6.31 -0.91
CA LYS A 38 4.22 -5.83 -0.56
C LYS A 38 3.54 -6.83 0.38
N ILE A 39 3.09 -6.35 1.54
CA ILE A 39 2.33 -7.11 2.53
C ILE A 39 0.89 -6.62 2.49
N GLY A 40 -0.01 -7.51 2.08
CA GLY A 40 -1.45 -7.23 1.96
C GLY A 40 -2.27 -7.70 3.16
N LEU A 41 -3.58 -7.55 3.04
CA LEU A 41 -4.55 -7.87 4.10
C LEU A 41 -4.52 -9.34 4.54
N GLN A 42 -4.15 -10.27 3.63
CA GLN A 42 -4.10 -11.69 3.95
C GLN A 42 -3.10 -11.99 5.08
N LEU A 43 -1.91 -11.42 5.01
CA LEU A 43 -0.89 -11.59 6.04
C LEU A 43 -1.10 -10.71 7.27
N LEU A 44 -1.85 -9.59 7.16
CA LEU A 44 -2.05 -8.67 8.27
C LEU A 44 -2.54 -9.39 9.54
N ALA A 45 -3.52 -10.27 9.39
CA ALA A 45 -4.14 -10.98 10.53
C ALA A 45 -3.30 -12.11 11.12
N VAL A 46 -2.23 -12.53 10.44
CA VAL A 46 -1.42 -13.71 10.82
C VAL A 46 0.06 -13.37 11.06
N GLY A 47 0.38 -12.09 11.31
CA GLY A 47 1.73 -11.65 11.65
C GLY A 47 2.44 -10.84 10.54
N GLY A 48 1.67 -10.22 9.62
CA GLY A 48 2.23 -9.42 8.53
C GLY A 48 3.00 -8.18 8.98
N VAL A 49 2.64 -7.60 10.13
CA VAL A 49 3.36 -6.45 10.69
C VAL A 49 4.74 -6.87 11.19
N GLU A 50 4.80 -7.95 11.95
CA GLU A 50 6.03 -8.54 12.47
C GLU A 50 6.96 -8.99 11.34
N LEU A 51 6.42 -9.64 10.31
CA LEU A 51 7.15 -9.98 9.09
C LEU A 51 7.73 -8.73 8.42
N GLY A 52 6.96 -7.66 8.32
CA GLY A 52 7.43 -6.38 7.75
C GLY A 52 8.61 -5.80 8.52
N GLN A 53 8.58 -5.85 9.85
CA GLN A 53 9.70 -5.41 10.70
C GLN A 53 10.94 -6.30 10.53
N GLU A 54 10.77 -7.62 10.43
CA GLU A 54 11.87 -8.55 10.13
C GLU A 54 12.54 -8.21 8.80
N LEU A 55 11.74 -7.98 7.75
CA LEU A 55 12.24 -7.61 6.44
C LEU A 55 12.93 -6.24 6.42
N LYS A 56 12.41 -5.26 7.17
CA LYS A 56 13.08 -3.96 7.36
C LYS A 56 14.44 -4.12 8.02
N ALA A 57 14.56 -4.97 9.05
CA ALA A 57 15.83 -5.27 9.70
C ALA A 57 16.85 -5.94 8.74
N MET A 58 16.37 -6.60 7.69
CA MET A 58 17.18 -7.16 6.59
C MET A 58 17.51 -6.12 5.50
N GLY A 59 17.11 -4.85 5.66
CA GLY A 59 17.32 -3.78 4.68
C GLY A 59 16.37 -3.80 3.49
N LYS A 60 15.25 -4.52 3.58
CA LYS A 60 14.24 -4.59 2.51
C LYS A 60 13.26 -3.40 2.58
N ASN A 61 12.70 -3.01 1.45
CA ASN A 61 11.64 -2.00 1.36
C ASN A 61 10.27 -2.65 1.58
N ILE A 62 9.44 -2.01 2.40
CA ILE A 62 8.13 -2.55 2.78
C ILE A 62 7.00 -1.64 2.31
N PHE A 63 6.07 -2.25 1.62
CA PHE A 63 4.82 -1.68 1.18
C PHE A 63 3.64 -2.35 1.91
N TYR A 64 2.98 -1.63 2.83
CA TYR A 64 1.75 -2.10 3.45
C TYR A 64 0.54 -1.76 2.56
N ASP A 65 0.00 -2.77 1.88
CA ASP A 65 -1.17 -2.63 1.01
C ASP A 65 -2.47 -2.91 1.78
N TYR A 66 -2.76 -2.05 2.77
CA TYR A 66 -3.86 -2.22 3.72
C TYR A 66 -5.12 -1.44 3.34
N LYS A 67 -5.04 -0.56 2.35
CA LYS A 67 -6.17 0.20 1.80
C LYS A 67 -7.02 0.85 2.90
N PHE A 68 -6.38 1.62 3.80
CA PHE A 68 -7.08 2.23 4.93
C PHE A 68 -8.33 2.97 4.48
N HIS A 69 -9.44 2.68 5.17
CA HIS A 69 -10.74 3.28 4.92
C HIS A 69 -11.55 3.30 6.19
N ASP A 70 -11.45 4.39 6.94
CA ASP A 70 -12.12 4.59 8.21
C ASP A 70 -12.39 6.10 8.41
N ILE A 71 -12.95 6.50 9.56
CA ILE A 71 -13.07 7.90 9.96
C ILE A 71 -11.68 8.55 10.09
N GLY A 72 -11.60 9.84 9.78
CA GLY A 72 -10.33 10.55 9.65
C GLY A 72 -9.38 10.39 10.84
N ALA A 73 -9.88 10.54 12.06
CA ALA A 73 -9.06 10.41 13.28
C ALA A 73 -8.44 9.01 13.45
N THR A 74 -9.13 7.95 12.99
CA THR A 74 -8.59 6.58 13.01
C THR A 74 -7.51 6.42 11.95
N VAL A 75 -7.75 6.91 10.73
CA VAL A 75 -6.78 6.86 9.62
C VAL A 75 -5.50 7.61 9.99
N GLU A 76 -5.62 8.81 10.57
CA GLU A 76 -4.45 9.59 11.02
C GLU A 76 -3.60 8.80 12.01
N LYS A 77 -4.22 8.27 13.07
CA LYS A 77 -3.51 7.50 14.10
C LYS A 77 -2.90 6.20 13.55
N ALA A 78 -3.64 5.48 12.69
CA ALA A 78 -3.17 4.26 12.05
C ALA A 78 -1.97 4.54 11.13
N THR A 79 -2.01 5.64 10.36
CA THR A 79 -0.89 6.06 9.52
C THR A 79 0.34 6.39 10.37
N ARG A 80 0.18 7.11 11.49
CA ARG A 80 1.27 7.39 12.44
C ARG A 80 1.90 6.09 12.99
N SER A 81 1.07 5.07 13.27
CA SER A 81 1.57 3.75 13.68
C SER A 81 2.38 3.07 12.56
N ILE A 82 1.94 3.15 11.30
CA ILE A 82 2.72 2.63 10.16
C ILE A 82 4.04 3.39 9.98
N CYS A 83 4.07 4.69 10.21
CA CYS A 83 5.32 5.46 10.17
C CYS A 83 6.34 4.94 11.20
N SER A 84 5.90 4.54 12.39
CA SER A 84 6.80 3.98 13.43
C SER A 84 7.41 2.62 13.06
N LEU A 85 6.91 1.96 12.02
CA LEU A 85 7.45 0.71 11.47
C LEU A 85 8.49 0.94 10.35
N ASP A 86 8.84 2.20 10.06
CA ASP A 86 9.76 2.58 8.97
C ASP A 86 9.33 2.03 7.60
N ALA A 87 8.03 1.98 7.34
CA ALA A 87 7.48 1.53 6.06
C ALA A 87 7.79 2.51 4.93
N ASN A 88 7.92 2.00 3.70
CA ASN A 88 8.19 2.81 2.52
C ASN A 88 6.90 3.28 1.83
N LEU A 89 5.90 2.40 1.73
CA LEU A 89 4.63 2.69 1.07
C LEU A 89 3.44 2.22 1.92
N LEU A 90 2.33 2.97 1.84
CA LEU A 90 1.03 2.61 2.41
C LEU A 90 -0.08 2.93 1.42
N THR A 91 -1.04 2.03 1.24
CA THR A 91 -2.27 2.37 0.50
C THR A 91 -3.40 2.84 1.42
N VAL A 92 -4.15 3.81 0.91
CA VAL A 92 -5.41 4.28 1.48
C VAL A 92 -6.46 4.36 0.37
N HIS A 93 -7.75 4.31 0.70
CA HIS A 93 -8.78 4.57 -0.31
C HIS A 93 -8.80 6.04 -0.74
N ALA A 94 -9.01 6.29 -2.06
CA ALA A 94 -9.05 7.63 -2.65
C ALA A 94 -10.35 8.38 -2.29
N ARG A 95 -10.54 8.65 -1.00
CA ARG A 95 -11.57 9.54 -0.45
C ARG A 95 -10.89 10.75 0.18
N PRO A 96 -11.31 11.98 -0.12
CA PRO A 96 -10.62 13.18 0.36
C PRO A 96 -10.33 13.22 1.86
N GLU A 97 -11.29 12.84 2.69
CA GLU A 97 -11.13 12.80 4.14
C GLU A 97 -10.08 11.77 4.58
N VAL A 98 -10.09 10.59 3.96
CA VAL A 98 -9.13 9.51 4.25
C VAL A 98 -7.72 9.93 3.82
N MET A 99 -7.57 10.45 2.60
CA MET A 99 -6.29 10.90 2.07
C MET A 99 -5.68 12.04 2.90
N LYS A 100 -6.47 13.08 3.21
CA LYS A 100 -6.02 14.21 4.07
C LYS A 100 -5.58 13.73 5.45
N SER A 101 -6.33 12.82 6.06
CA SER A 101 -6.00 12.27 7.39
C SER A 101 -4.75 11.41 7.36
N ALA A 102 -4.54 10.63 6.29
CA ALA A 102 -3.30 9.87 6.12
C ALA A 102 -2.08 10.79 5.93
N VAL A 103 -2.21 11.84 5.11
CA VAL A 103 -1.15 12.84 4.93
C VAL A 103 -0.83 13.55 6.26
N LEU A 104 -1.85 13.89 7.05
CA LEU A 104 -1.65 14.48 8.38
C LEU A 104 -0.94 13.49 9.33
N GLY A 105 -1.34 12.22 9.34
CA GLY A 105 -0.74 11.19 10.19
C GLY A 105 0.69 10.81 9.80
N ARG A 106 1.08 11.03 8.53
CA ARG A 106 2.46 10.84 8.06
C ARG A 106 3.46 11.80 8.71
N GLU A 107 3.03 13.02 9.04
CA GLU A 107 3.90 14.08 9.60
C GLU A 107 5.16 14.29 8.75
N SER A 108 6.35 14.22 9.36
CA SER A 108 7.64 14.35 8.69
C SER A 108 8.29 13.02 8.27
N SER A 109 7.56 11.92 8.32
CA SER A 109 8.06 10.60 7.89
C SER A 109 8.24 10.54 6.36
N ASP A 110 9.19 9.73 5.89
CA ASP A 110 9.44 9.44 4.47
C ASP A 110 8.41 8.47 3.85
N LEU A 111 7.43 8.01 4.63
CA LEU A 111 6.36 7.14 4.16
C LEU A 111 5.62 7.77 2.96
N LYS A 112 5.54 7.03 1.85
CA LYS A 112 4.75 7.45 0.68
C LYS A 112 3.34 6.88 0.76
N ILE A 113 2.35 7.74 0.57
CA ILE A 113 0.93 7.38 0.61
C ILE A 113 0.41 7.25 -0.81
N LEU A 114 -0.15 6.08 -1.13
CA LEU A 114 -0.78 5.77 -2.41
C LEU A 114 -2.30 5.67 -2.26
N ALA A 115 -3.03 6.45 -3.05
CA ALA A 115 -4.49 6.43 -3.05
C ALA A 115 -5.04 5.39 -4.03
N VAL A 116 -5.81 4.42 -3.54
CA VAL A 116 -6.49 3.42 -4.38
C VAL A 116 -7.72 4.04 -5.02
N THR A 117 -7.68 4.20 -6.35
CA THR A 117 -8.74 4.89 -7.11
C THR A 117 -10.00 4.04 -7.25
N VAL A 118 -9.99 3.04 -8.10
CA VAL A 118 -11.09 2.08 -8.27
C VAL A 118 -10.51 0.67 -8.21
N LEU A 119 -11.12 -0.19 -7.41
CA LEU A 119 -10.68 -1.59 -7.35
C LEU A 119 -10.92 -2.26 -8.71
N THR A 120 -9.92 -2.97 -9.20
CA THR A 120 -9.93 -3.63 -10.53
C THR A 120 -11.05 -4.67 -10.69
N SER A 121 -11.58 -5.18 -9.58
CA SER A 121 -12.70 -6.10 -9.54
C SER A 121 -14.07 -5.45 -9.80
N LEU A 122 -14.16 -4.10 -9.78
CA LEU A 122 -15.42 -3.37 -9.94
C LEU A 122 -15.71 -3.08 -11.42
N ASN A 123 -16.80 -3.62 -11.93
CA ASN A 123 -17.37 -3.27 -13.23
C ASN A 123 -18.47 -2.22 -13.09
N LYS A 124 -19.01 -1.71 -14.21
CA LYS A 124 -20.05 -0.68 -14.24
C LYS A 124 -21.26 -1.03 -13.35
N LYS A 125 -21.76 -2.27 -13.43
CA LYS A 125 -22.91 -2.71 -12.62
C LYS A 125 -22.60 -2.70 -11.12
N SER A 126 -21.38 -3.07 -10.76
CA SER A 126 -20.93 -3.04 -9.36
C SER A 126 -20.82 -1.60 -8.84
N LEU A 127 -20.32 -0.69 -9.67
CA LEU A 127 -20.25 0.75 -9.33
C LEU A 127 -21.65 1.34 -9.13
N GLU A 128 -22.58 1.07 -10.03
CA GLU A 128 -23.98 1.51 -9.91
C GLU A 128 -24.65 0.98 -8.62
N LYS A 129 -24.42 -0.29 -8.27
CA LYS A 129 -24.98 -0.89 -7.05
C LYS A 129 -24.47 -0.24 -5.77
N ILE A 130 -23.26 0.29 -5.76
CA ILE A 130 -22.68 1.00 -4.62
C ILE A 130 -22.84 2.53 -4.70
N GLY A 131 -23.70 3.02 -5.62
CA GLY A 131 -24.13 4.39 -5.69
C GLY A 131 -23.28 5.32 -6.57
N TYR A 132 -22.40 4.79 -7.42
CA TYR A 132 -21.66 5.59 -8.39
C TYR A 132 -22.38 5.59 -9.74
N HIS A 133 -22.66 6.80 -10.27
CA HIS A 133 -23.26 6.98 -11.59
C HIS A 133 -22.23 7.11 -12.72
N GLN A 134 -20.97 7.35 -12.35
CA GLN A 134 -19.84 7.46 -13.27
C GLN A 134 -19.36 6.07 -13.71
N ASN A 135 -18.80 5.98 -14.91
CA ASN A 135 -18.05 4.81 -15.32
C ASN A 135 -16.71 4.74 -14.57
N ALA A 136 -15.98 3.62 -14.69
CA ALA A 136 -14.73 3.41 -13.96
C ALA A 136 -13.66 4.45 -14.33
N GLU A 137 -13.53 4.79 -15.60
CA GLU A 137 -12.55 5.76 -16.11
C GLU A 137 -12.79 7.17 -15.53
N GLU A 138 -14.03 7.67 -15.64
CA GLU A 138 -14.42 8.96 -15.09
C GLU A 138 -14.19 9.02 -13.57
N LEU A 139 -14.48 7.91 -12.86
CA LEU A 139 -14.29 7.84 -11.43
C LEU A 139 -12.80 7.80 -11.07
N VAL A 140 -11.96 7.11 -11.86
CA VAL A 140 -10.50 7.11 -11.68
C VAL A 140 -9.95 8.52 -11.85
N LEU A 141 -10.27 9.20 -12.95
CA LEU A 141 -9.79 10.58 -13.22
C LEU A 141 -10.18 11.54 -12.10
N ARG A 142 -11.45 11.52 -11.68
CA ARG A 142 -11.91 12.34 -10.55
C ARG A 142 -11.11 12.07 -9.28
N ARG A 143 -10.79 10.80 -8.98
CA ARG A 143 -10.03 10.42 -7.79
C ARG A 143 -8.56 10.79 -7.89
N VAL A 144 -8.00 10.81 -9.10
CA VAL A 144 -6.65 11.35 -9.34
C VAL A 144 -6.59 12.83 -9.02
N ASP A 145 -7.56 13.63 -9.50
CA ASP A 145 -7.63 15.06 -9.17
C ASP A 145 -7.74 15.29 -7.66
N GLN A 146 -8.61 14.54 -7.00
CA GLN A 146 -8.74 14.58 -5.53
C GLN A 146 -7.46 14.16 -4.80
N ALA A 147 -6.72 13.19 -5.33
CA ALA A 147 -5.46 12.74 -4.77
C ALA A 147 -4.38 13.85 -4.85
N LEU A 148 -4.30 14.54 -5.98
CA LEU A 148 -3.43 15.71 -6.15
C LEU A 148 -3.77 16.81 -5.15
N GLU A 149 -5.05 17.15 -5.01
CA GLU A 149 -5.52 18.18 -4.06
C GLU A 149 -5.23 17.81 -2.59
N CYS A 150 -5.25 16.53 -2.26
CA CYS A 150 -5.00 16.03 -0.90
C CYS A 150 -3.51 15.86 -0.58
N GLY A 151 -2.61 15.95 -1.56
CA GLY A 151 -1.16 15.88 -1.36
C GLY A 151 -0.63 14.48 -1.06
N VAL A 152 -1.29 13.42 -1.54
CA VAL A 152 -0.73 12.05 -1.52
C VAL A 152 0.35 11.90 -2.58
N ASP A 153 1.23 10.91 -2.43
CA ASP A 153 2.43 10.77 -3.26
C ASP A 153 2.16 10.06 -4.60
N GLY A 154 1.04 9.36 -4.70
CA GLY A 154 0.68 8.66 -5.92
C GLY A 154 -0.68 7.99 -5.83
N VAL A 155 -1.04 7.29 -6.90
CA VAL A 155 -2.30 6.55 -7.00
C VAL A 155 -2.06 5.10 -7.41
N VAL A 156 -2.98 4.22 -7.02
CA VAL A 156 -3.10 2.86 -7.55
C VAL A 156 -4.27 2.86 -8.53
N ALA A 157 -3.97 2.57 -9.78
CA ALA A 157 -4.93 2.48 -10.87
C ALA A 157 -4.55 1.33 -11.82
N SER A 158 -5.49 0.86 -12.63
CA SER A 158 -5.30 -0.15 -13.66
C SER A 158 -5.65 0.41 -15.05
#